data_4bb076327b2bd789e5e75956918292bd
#
_entry.id   4bb076327b2bd789e5e75956918292bd
#
_cell.length_a   1.000
_cell.length_b   1.000
_cell.length_c   1.000
_cell.angle_alpha   90.00
_cell.angle_beta   90.00
_cell.angle_gamma   90.00
#
_symmetry.space_group_name_H-M   'P 1'
#
loop_
_entity.id
_entity.type
_entity.pdbx_description
1 polymer ?
#
loop_
_entity_poly.entity_id
_entity_poly.type
_entity_poly.pdbx_seq_one_letter_code
_entity_poly.pdbx_strand_id
1 'polypeptide(L)'
;MFMMVDYSGSMSETLGSVIKQIIVLAMFCRKVNIPYEIMGFTSRRKHQESFKSIPFGSVDHTDTRLIPLASSSMKKSAQDKCIRQLFNNAFRLDYRIWPTQSAAEEFGGTPLDEALMAIPLLIQRFTKKYNIQKTNFVLLTDGAGHRINVRRHEKEVPVYGRAGYAINVMGNVVASSGSDSLTQALLENLKKHYCSSITGYFLAN
;
A
#
# COMPACT_ATOMS: atom_id res chain seq x y z
N MET A 1 -7.06 -12.94 -3.46
CA MET A 1 -6.10 -12.42 -2.46
C MET A 1 -5.65 -11.03 -2.89
N PHE A 2 -5.66 -10.05 -2.00
CA PHE A 2 -5.13 -8.70 -2.23
C PHE A 2 -4.02 -8.44 -1.21
N MET A 3 -2.85 -8.02 -1.64
CA MET A 3 -1.69 -7.82 -0.77
C MET A 3 -1.10 -6.43 -0.96
N MET A 4 -0.73 -5.79 0.16
CA MET A 4 0.08 -4.57 0.19
C MET A 4 1.40 -4.81 0.88
N VAL A 5 2.44 -4.25 0.31
CA VAL A 5 3.82 -4.40 0.76
C VAL A 5 4.45 -3.03 0.93
N ASP A 6 5.01 -2.78 2.08
CA ASP A 6 5.76 -1.58 2.37
C ASP A 6 7.06 -1.55 1.57
N TYR A 7 7.24 -0.49 0.78
CA TYR A 7 8.42 -0.19 -0.02
C TYR A 7 9.15 1.06 0.51
N SER A 8 9.10 1.24 1.83
CA SER A 8 9.82 2.33 2.51
C SER A 8 11.31 2.03 2.66
N GLY A 9 12.09 3.07 2.99
CA GLY A 9 13.52 2.94 3.17
C GLY A 9 13.91 2.04 4.34
N SER A 10 13.11 1.97 5.39
CA SER A 10 13.31 1.08 6.55
C SER A 10 13.26 -0.40 6.18
N MET A 11 12.45 -0.76 5.18
CA MET A 11 12.33 -2.11 4.66
C MET A 11 13.55 -2.60 3.86
N SER A 12 14.52 -1.74 3.56
CA SER A 12 15.62 -2.04 2.62
C SER A 12 16.41 -3.31 2.94
N GLU A 13 16.56 -3.66 4.21
CA GLU A 13 17.30 -4.86 4.63
C GLU A 13 16.47 -6.14 4.54
N THR A 14 15.15 -6.06 4.70
CA THR A 14 14.24 -7.21 4.71
C THR A 14 13.50 -7.39 3.38
N LEU A 15 13.40 -6.33 2.58
CA LEU A 15 12.58 -6.30 1.38
C LEU A 15 12.99 -7.35 0.33
N GLY A 16 14.28 -7.67 0.20
CA GLY A 16 14.75 -8.74 -0.69
C GLY A 16 14.12 -10.09 -0.36
N SER A 17 14.10 -10.44 0.93
CA SER A 17 13.44 -11.66 1.42
C SER A 17 11.93 -11.62 1.24
N VAL A 18 11.30 -10.49 1.49
CA VAL A 18 9.85 -10.28 1.28
C VAL A 18 9.48 -10.47 -0.19
N ILE A 19 10.24 -9.89 -1.11
CA ILE A 19 9.99 -10.04 -2.55
C ILE A 19 10.08 -11.51 -2.98
N LYS A 20 11.03 -12.28 -2.45
CA LYS A 20 11.13 -13.72 -2.74
C LYS A 20 9.88 -14.47 -2.29
N GLN A 21 9.33 -14.15 -1.11
CA GLN A 21 8.07 -14.75 -0.64
C GLN A 21 6.88 -14.34 -1.50
N ILE A 22 6.83 -13.08 -1.95
CA ILE A 22 5.81 -12.58 -2.88
C ILE A 22 5.85 -13.37 -4.20
N ILE A 23 7.04 -13.64 -4.74
CA ILE A 23 7.21 -14.43 -5.96
C ILE A 23 6.63 -15.83 -5.78
N VAL A 24 6.99 -16.51 -4.69
CA VAL A 24 6.50 -17.86 -4.38
C VAL A 24 4.98 -17.86 -4.27
N LEU A 25 4.42 -16.89 -3.56
CA LEU A 25 2.97 -16.75 -3.38
C LEU A 25 2.24 -16.45 -4.68
N ALA A 26 2.76 -15.55 -5.52
CA ALA A 26 2.20 -15.24 -6.83
C ALA A 26 2.22 -16.47 -7.76
N MET A 27 3.33 -17.21 -7.76
CA MET A 27 3.44 -18.47 -8.53
C MET A 27 2.48 -19.53 -8.02
N PHE A 28 2.31 -19.66 -6.70
CA PHE A 28 1.34 -20.57 -6.10
C PHE A 28 -0.09 -20.19 -6.53
N CYS A 29 -0.50 -18.94 -6.32
CA CYS A 29 -1.82 -18.46 -6.70
C CYS A 29 -2.11 -18.70 -8.19
N ARG A 30 -1.11 -18.46 -9.05
CA ARG A 30 -1.22 -18.74 -10.49
C ARG A 30 -1.41 -20.24 -10.77
N LYS A 31 -0.69 -21.11 -10.07
CA LYS A 31 -0.78 -22.58 -10.27
C LYS A 31 -2.14 -23.12 -9.87
N VAL A 32 -2.75 -22.57 -8.81
CA VAL A 32 -4.06 -23.01 -8.30
C VAL A 32 -5.22 -22.14 -8.79
N ASN A 33 -4.98 -21.22 -9.74
CA ASN A 33 -5.97 -20.32 -10.32
C ASN A 33 -6.70 -19.44 -9.29
N ILE A 34 -6.01 -19.02 -8.22
CA ILE A 34 -6.53 -18.05 -7.27
C ILE A 34 -6.24 -16.63 -7.80
N PRO A 35 -7.26 -15.79 -8.05
CA PRO A 35 -7.03 -14.40 -8.41
C PRO A 35 -6.26 -13.65 -7.33
N TYR A 36 -5.26 -12.86 -7.75
CA TYR A 36 -4.43 -12.06 -6.84
C TYR A 36 -4.05 -10.72 -7.42
N GLU A 37 -3.83 -9.76 -6.53
CA GLU A 37 -3.27 -8.45 -6.79
C GLU A 37 -2.26 -8.14 -5.69
N ILE A 38 -1.04 -7.77 -6.05
CA ILE A 38 0.05 -7.45 -5.11
C ILE A 38 0.58 -6.08 -5.48
N MET A 39 0.55 -5.16 -4.51
CA MET A 39 0.98 -3.78 -4.68
C MET A 39 1.98 -3.39 -3.60
N GLY A 40 3.01 -2.68 -3.99
CA GLY A 40 3.87 -1.94 -3.07
C GLY A 40 3.28 -0.57 -2.77
N PHE A 41 3.61 0.00 -1.61
CA PHE A 41 3.31 1.39 -1.31
C PHE A 41 4.57 2.08 -0.75
N THR A 42 4.76 3.33 -1.14
CA THR A 42 5.86 4.19 -0.70
C THR A 42 5.49 5.65 -0.88
N SER A 43 6.30 6.57 -0.37
CA SER A 43 6.13 7.99 -0.65
C SER A 43 7.17 8.48 -1.64
N ARG A 44 6.88 9.59 -2.30
CA ARG A 44 7.80 10.34 -3.14
C ARG A 44 8.22 11.63 -2.44
N ARG A 45 9.38 12.17 -2.76
CA ARG A 45 9.73 13.53 -2.33
C ARG A 45 8.71 14.53 -2.90
N LYS A 46 8.17 15.37 -2.03
CA LYS A 46 7.17 16.38 -2.37
C LYS A 46 7.69 17.35 -3.45
N HIS A 47 6.88 17.55 -4.49
CA HIS A 47 6.99 18.74 -5.31
C HIS A 47 6.04 19.81 -4.75
N GLN A 48 6.56 20.95 -4.35
CA GLN A 48 5.78 22.05 -3.74
C GLN A 48 4.57 22.52 -4.58
N GLU A 49 4.57 22.28 -5.89
CA GLU A 49 3.50 22.71 -6.78
C GLU A 49 2.23 21.83 -6.72
N SER A 50 2.37 20.56 -6.32
CA SER A 50 1.23 19.63 -6.25
C SER A 50 0.23 19.96 -5.16
N PHE A 51 0.67 20.62 -4.09
CA PHE A 51 -0.17 21.01 -2.96
C PHE A 51 -1.33 21.96 -3.33
N LYS A 52 -1.12 22.86 -4.29
CA LYS A 52 -2.14 23.86 -4.69
C LYS A 52 -3.37 23.26 -5.37
N SER A 53 -3.27 22.05 -5.89
CA SER A 53 -4.36 21.37 -6.61
C SER A 53 -5.31 20.56 -5.70
N ILE A 54 -4.97 20.41 -4.41
CA ILE A 54 -5.76 19.60 -3.47
C ILE A 54 -6.93 20.43 -2.94
N PRO A 55 -8.17 19.92 -2.92
CA PRO A 55 -9.30 20.61 -2.33
C PRO A 55 -9.14 20.86 -0.82
N PHE A 56 -9.69 21.95 -0.31
CA PHE A 56 -9.69 22.22 1.13
C PHE A 56 -10.42 21.11 1.91
N GLY A 57 -9.85 20.72 3.05
CA GLY A 57 -10.39 19.66 3.90
C GLY A 57 -10.06 18.24 3.41
N SER A 58 -9.37 18.09 2.27
CA SER A 58 -8.97 16.79 1.76
C SER A 58 -7.62 16.35 2.31
N VAL A 59 -7.44 15.03 2.41
CA VAL A 59 -6.15 14.40 2.73
C VAL A 59 -5.21 14.56 1.54
N ASP A 60 -3.97 14.90 1.81
CA ASP A 60 -2.94 14.99 0.79
C ASP A 60 -2.40 13.60 0.44
N HIS A 61 -2.73 13.11 -0.75
CA HIS A 61 -2.22 11.86 -1.31
C HIS A 61 -1.11 12.07 -2.35
N THR A 62 -0.66 13.30 -2.57
CA THR A 62 0.23 13.61 -3.71
C THR A 62 1.58 12.92 -3.63
N ASP A 63 2.02 12.58 -2.42
CA ASP A 63 3.26 11.87 -2.18
C ASP A 63 3.10 10.35 -2.21
N THR A 64 1.88 9.85 -2.02
CA THR A 64 1.61 8.42 -1.93
C THR A 64 1.70 7.77 -3.30
N ARG A 65 2.44 6.69 -3.38
CA ARG A 65 2.55 5.88 -4.58
C ARG A 65 2.20 4.44 -4.31
N LEU A 66 1.38 3.89 -5.19
CA LEU A 66 1.06 2.47 -5.25
C LEU A 66 1.77 1.87 -6.46
N ILE A 67 2.58 0.85 -6.23
CA ILE A 67 3.41 0.19 -7.24
C ILE A 67 2.82 -1.19 -7.51
N PRO A 68 2.26 -1.46 -8.70
CA PRO A 68 1.79 -2.80 -9.03
C PRO A 68 3.00 -3.75 -9.17
N LEU A 69 3.08 -4.73 -8.27
CA LEU A 69 4.18 -5.70 -8.22
C LEU A 69 3.86 -6.97 -9.01
N ALA A 70 2.66 -7.52 -8.82
CA ALA A 70 2.21 -8.71 -9.56
C ALA A 70 0.69 -8.79 -9.54
N SER A 71 0.10 -9.26 -10.64
CA SER A 71 -1.36 -9.37 -10.76
C SER A 71 -1.75 -10.52 -11.68
N SER A 72 -2.81 -11.24 -11.30
CA SER A 72 -3.45 -12.23 -12.17
C SER A 72 -4.12 -11.60 -13.40
N SER A 73 -4.26 -10.28 -13.45
CA SER A 73 -4.75 -9.55 -14.62
C SER A 73 -3.74 -9.45 -15.76
N MET A 74 -2.46 -9.66 -15.48
CA MET A 74 -1.40 -9.60 -16.46
C MET A 74 -1.46 -10.82 -17.39
N LYS A 75 -1.14 -10.62 -18.68
CA LYS A 75 -0.91 -11.74 -19.59
C LYS A 75 0.25 -12.60 -19.08
N LYS A 76 0.24 -13.91 -19.36
CA LYS A 76 1.25 -14.88 -18.88
C LYS A 76 2.68 -14.39 -19.12
N SER A 77 2.97 -13.90 -20.33
CA SER A 77 4.31 -13.37 -20.67
C SER A 77 4.70 -12.13 -19.85
N ALA A 78 3.73 -11.26 -19.51
CA ALA A 78 3.95 -10.09 -18.65
C ALA A 78 4.17 -10.51 -17.20
N GLN A 79 3.43 -11.50 -16.69
CA GLN A 79 3.67 -12.08 -15.37
C GLN A 79 5.08 -12.68 -15.26
N ASP A 80 5.53 -13.44 -16.27
CA ASP A 80 6.87 -14.04 -16.28
C ASP A 80 7.98 -12.97 -16.31
N LYS A 81 7.77 -11.86 -17.04
CA LYS A 81 8.69 -10.71 -17.00
C LYS A 81 8.70 -10.05 -15.63
N CYS A 82 7.53 -9.81 -15.06
CA CYS A 82 7.37 -9.21 -13.75
C CYS A 82 8.06 -10.03 -12.66
N ILE A 83 7.85 -11.34 -12.62
CA ILE A 83 8.50 -12.25 -11.66
C ILE A 83 10.02 -12.21 -11.81
N ARG A 84 10.55 -12.21 -13.04
CA ARG A 84 12.01 -12.07 -13.29
C ARG A 84 12.55 -10.73 -12.79
N GLN A 85 11.82 -9.65 -13.03
CA GLN A 85 12.24 -8.32 -12.55
C GLN A 85 12.22 -8.25 -11.02
N LEU A 86 11.17 -8.76 -10.38
CA LEU A 86 11.09 -8.85 -8.92
C LEU A 86 12.26 -9.69 -8.36
N PHE A 87 12.58 -10.82 -8.98
CA PHE A 87 13.72 -11.65 -8.56
C PHE A 87 15.05 -10.89 -8.67
N ASN A 88 15.27 -10.19 -9.79
CA ASN A 88 16.47 -9.37 -9.97
C ASN A 88 16.55 -8.25 -8.94
N ASN A 89 15.41 -7.61 -8.61
CA ASN A 89 15.37 -6.58 -7.57
C ASN A 89 15.69 -7.16 -6.20
N ALA A 90 15.12 -8.31 -5.85
CA ALA A 90 15.43 -9.01 -4.59
C ALA A 90 16.91 -9.37 -4.49
N PHE A 91 17.48 -9.92 -5.57
CA PHE A 91 18.91 -10.23 -5.63
C PHE A 91 19.78 -9.00 -5.40
N ARG A 92 19.49 -7.89 -6.07
CA ARG A 92 20.24 -6.63 -5.91
C ARG A 92 20.16 -6.09 -4.48
N LEU A 93 18.98 -6.18 -3.85
CA LEU A 93 18.79 -5.77 -2.45
C LEU A 93 19.64 -6.62 -1.50
N ASP A 94 19.64 -7.95 -1.66
CA ASP A 94 20.42 -8.85 -0.82
C ASP A 94 21.94 -8.60 -0.91
N TYR A 95 22.42 -8.25 -2.10
CA TYR A 95 23.84 -7.96 -2.32
C TYR A 95 24.19 -6.49 -2.18
N ARG A 96 23.23 -5.65 -1.71
CA ARG A 96 23.40 -4.19 -1.58
C ARG A 96 23.86 -3.51 -2.86
N ILE A 97 23.56 -4.11 -4.00
CA ILE A 97 23.76 -3.51 -5.31
C ILE A 97 22.57 -2.59 -5.57
N TRP A 98 22.71 -1.33 -5.18
CA TRP A 98 21.67 -0.33 -5.41
C TRP A 98 21.38 -0.24 -6.91
N PRO A 99 20.18 -0.59 -7.37
CA PRO A 99 19.83 -0.40 -8.76
C PRO A 99 19.81 1.09 -9.07
N THR A 100 20.10 1.45 -10.32
CA THR A 100 19.53 2.66 -10.90
C THR A 100 18.03 2.44 -10.92
N GLN A 101 17.39 2.81 -9.81
CA GLN A 101 15.95 2.65 -9.64
C GLN A 101 15.26 3.56 -10.65
N SER A 102 14.26 3.02 -11.33
CA SER A 102 13.31 3.92 -11.98
C SER A 102 12.73 4.82 -10.88
N ALA A 103 12.40 6.08 -11.21
CA ALA A 103 11.73 6.98 -10.27
C ALA A 103 10.46 6.36 -9.63
N ALA A 104 9.96 5.24 -10.17
CA ALA A 104 8.85 4.47 -9.65
C ALA A 104 9.22 3.54 -8.49
N GLU A 105 10.48 3.17 -8.34
CA GLU A 105 10.98 2.18 -7.37
C GLU A 105 11.86 2.83 -6.28
N GLU A 106 11.94 4.17 -6.25
CA GLU A 106 12.65 4.87 -5.16
C GLU A 106 12.01 4.56 -3.81
N PHE A 107 12.83 4.17 -2.87
CA PHE A 107 12.44 4.01 -1.48
C PHE A 107 12.17 5.37 -0.86
N GLY A 108 10.96 5.55 -0.36
CA GLY A 108 10.55 6.76 0.34
C GLY A 108 10.17 6.48 1.78
N GLY A 109 9.23 7.24 2.28
CA GLY A 109 8.63 6.99 3.59
C GLY A 109 7.45 6.01 3.52
N THR A 110 6.73 5.90 4.63
CA THR A 110 5.66 4.92 4.85
C THR A 110 4.29 5.61 4.90
N PRO A 111 3.65 5.95 3.75
CA PRO A 111 2.33 6.57 3.69
C PRO A 111 1.24 5.50 3.88
N LEU A 112 1.25 4.82 5.02
CA LEU A 112 0.39 3.66 5.27
C LEU A 112 -1.09 4.03 5.27
N ASP A 113 -1.46 5.10 5.98
CA ASP A 113 -2.86 5.50 6.12
C ASP A 113 -3.45 5.97 4.79
N GLU A 114 -2.69 6.76 4.03
CA GLU A 114 -3.10 7.20 2.69
C GLU A 114 -3.23 6.02 1.73
N ALA A 115 -2.32 5.06 1.81
CA ALA A 115 -2.39 3.84 1.02
C ALA A 115 -3.62 3.01 1.40
N LEU A 116 -3.92 2.86 2.70
CA LEU A 116 -5.12 2.16 3.19
C LEU A 116 -6.42 2.84 2.74
N MET A 117 -6.45 4.17 2.61
CA MET A 117 -7.62 4.89 2.07
C MET A 117 -7.89 4.57 0.60
N ALA A 118 -6.87 4.21 -0.18
CA ALA A 118 -7.04 3.84 -1.59
C ALA A 118 -7.50 2.38 -1.78
N ILE A 119 -7.26 1.51 -0.80
CA ILE A 119 -7.53 0.06 -0.89
C ILE A 119 -9.00 -0.27 -1.15
N PRO A 120 -10.01 0.37 -0.54
CA PRO A 120 -11.42 0.08 -0.83
C PRO A 120 -11.75 0.11 -2.30
N LEU A 121 -11.29 1.16 -3.01
CA LEU A 121 -11.51 1.29 -4.45
C LEU A 121 -10.82 0.17 -5.25
N LEU A 122 -9.60 -0.19 -4.87
CA LEU A 122 -8.85 -1.24 -5.56
C LEU A 122 -9.47 -2.61 -5.32
N ILE A 123 -9.89 -2.91 -4.10
CA ILE A 123 -10.58 -4.17 -3.78
C ILE A 123 -11.91 -4.26 -4.52
N GLN A 124 -12.71 -3.19 -4.59
CA GLN A 124 -13.95 -3.20 -5.36
C GLN A 124 -13.71 -3.50 -6.84
N ARG A 125 -12.70 -2.89 -7.44
CA ARG A 125 -12.32 -3.18 -8.84
C ARG A 125 -11.87 -4.64 -9.02
N PHE A 126 -11.07 -5.13 -8.10
CA PHE A 126 -10.56 -6.50 -8.10
C PHE A 126 -11.70 -7.51 -7.94
N THR A 127 -12.57 -7.34 -6.95
CA THR A 127 -13.71 -8.24 -6.70
C THR A 127 -14.68 -8.27 -7.86
N LYS A 128 -15.01 -7.10 -8.43
CA LYS A 128 -15.86 -7.00 -9.61
C LYS A 128 -15.25 -7.68 -10.82
N LYS A 129 -13.95 -7.48 -11.07
CA LYS A 129 -13.24 -8.03 -12.22
C LYS A 129 -13.22 -9.56 -12.23
N TYR A 130 -13.06 -10.19 -11.08
CA TYR A 130 -12.91 -11.63 -10.94
C TYR A 130 -14.13 -12.32 -10.34
N ASN A 131 -15.23 -11.59 -10.13
CA ASN A 131 -16.45 -12.09 -9.47
C ASN A 131 -16.15 -12.79 -8.14
N ILE A 132 -15.35 -12.11 -7.28
CA ILE A 132 -14.86 -12.66 -6.01
C ILE A 132 -15.87 -12.39 -4.91
N GLN A 133 -16.27 -13.43 -4.17
CA GLN A 133 -17.18 -13.34 -3.03
C GLN A 133 -16.45 -13.05 -1.71
N LYS A 134 -15.22 -13.55 -1.55
CA LYS A 134 -14.42 -13.41 -0.33
C LYS A 134 -13.02 -12.92 -0.67
N THR A 135 -12.63 -11.77 -0.13
CA THR A 135 -11.30 -11.18 -0.31
C THR A 135 -10.51 -11.27 0.98
N ASN A 136 -9.33 -11.88 0.90
CA ASN A 136 -8.34 -11.84 1.97
C ASN A 136 -7.36 -10.72 1.66
N PHE A 137 -7.22 -9.78 2.60
CA PHE A 137 -6.26 -8.68 2.53
C PHE A 137 -5.05 -9.00 3.40
N VAL A 138 -3.86 -8.84 2.84
CA VAL A 138 -2.58 -9.05 3.53
C VAL A 138 -1.78 -7.76 3.51
N LEU A 139 -1.31 -7.31 4.65
CA LEU A 139 -0.45 -6.14 4.82
C LEU A 139 0.91 -6.58 5.36
N LEU A 140 1.99 -6.15 4.69
CA LEU A 140 3.37 -6.38 5.10
C LEU A 140 4.03 -5.01 5.30
N THR A 141 4.48 -4.71 6.51
CA THR A 141 5.14 -3.44 6.89
C THR A 141 6.09 -3.66 8.06
N ASP A 142 7.09 -2.82 8.24
CA ASP A 142 8.02 -2.84 9.37
C ASP A 142 7.72 -1.78 10.42
N GLY A 143 6.72 -0.92 10.20
CA GLY A 143 6.48 0.17 11.11
C GLY A 143 5.14 0.88 10.99
N ALA A 144 5.01 1.91 11.82
CA ALA A 144 3.88 2.81 11.78
C ALA A 144 3.97 3.75 10.56
N GLY A 145 2.84 4.02 9.95
CA GLY A 145 2.73 4.98 8.87
C GLY A 145 3.11 6.40 9.31
N HIS A 146 3.41 7.25 8.33
CA HIS A 146 3.53 8.68 8.53
C HIS A 146 2.19 9.26 8.98
N ARG A 147 2.24 10.44 9.58
CA ARG A 147 1.02 11.20 9.86
C ARG A 147 0.44 11.71 8.55
N ILE A 148 -0.87 11.60 8.41
CA ILE A 148 -1.57 12.19 7.27
C ILE A 148 -1.51 13.70 7.31
N ASN A 149 -1.45 14.31 6.14
CA ASN A 149 -1.55 15.74 5.97
C ASN A 149 -2.93 16.10 5.39
N VAL A 150 -3.55 17.12 5.96
CA VAL A 150 -4.82 17.66 5.46
C VAL A 150 -4.61 19.08 5.01
N ARG A 151 -5.12 19.43 3.83
CA ARG A 151 -5.08 20.81 3.37
C ARG A 151 -6.05 21.67 4.15
N ARG A 152 -5.52 22.54 5.02
CA ARG A 152 -6.27 23.56 5.74
C ARG A 152 -5.78 24.95 5.30
N HIS A 153 -6.68 25.75 4.72
CA HIS A 153 -6.37 27.06 4.18
C HIS A 153 -5.24 27.01 3.14
N GLU A 154 -4.27 27.93 3.21
CA GLU A 154 -3.13 27.99 2.28
C GLU A 154 -1.94 27.14 2.73
N LYS A 155 -2.04 26.44 3.87
CA LYS A 155 -0.95 25.66 4.46
C LYS A 155 -1.34 24.20 4.65
N GLU A 156 -0.37 23.34 4.46
CA GLU A 156 -0.44 21.95 4.91
C GLU A 156 -0.38 21.93 6.45
N VAL A 157 -1.32 21.23 7.07
CA VAL A 157 -1.32 21.05 8.52
C VAL A 157 -1.29 19.55 8.81
N PRO A 158 -0.22 19.06 9.47
CA PRO A 158 -0.20 17.68 9.93
C PRO A 158 -1.28 17.47 10.97
N VAL A 159 -2.01 16.36 10.87
CA VAL A 159 -3.03 16.01 11.86
C VAL A 159 -2.34 15.36 13.05
N TYR A 160 -2.28 16.08 14.16
CA TYR A 160 -1.73 15.58 15.42
C TYR A 160 -2.77 14.80 16.21
N GLY A 161 -2.45 13.58 16.56
CA GLY A 161 -3.33 12.52 17.03
C GLY A 161 -3.90 12.62 18.45
N ARG A 162 -4.31 13.79 18.95
CA ARG A 162 -5.11 13.88 20.19
C ARG A 162 -6.52 14.44 19.98
N ALA A 163 -6.78 15.08 18.87
CA ALA A 163 -8.15 15.47 18.49
C ALA A 163 -8.72 14.36 17.61
N GLY A 164 -9.85 13.78 17.99
CA GLY A 164 -10.59 12.87 17.15
C GLY A 164 -10.86 13.53 15.80
N TYR A 165 -10.66 12.78 14.72
CA TYR A 165 -10.98 13.23 13.37
C TYR A 165 -11.81 12.17 12.66
N ALA A 166 -12.60 12.62 11.72
CA ALA A 166 -13.42 11.76 10.89
C ALA A 166 -13.05 12.00 9.42
N ILE A 167 -12.77 10.92 8.70
CA ILE A 167 -12.40 10.94 7.30
C ILE A 167 -13.46 10.15 6.53
N ASN A 168 -13.94 10.71 5.41
CA ASN A 168 -14.81 9.99 4.51
C ASN A 168 -13.98 9.15 3.55
N VAL A 169 -14.12 7.82 3.64
CA VAL A 169 -13.48 6.86 2.74
C VAL A 169 -14.56 6.17 1.94
N MET A 170 -14.75 6.56 0.70
CA MET A 170 -15.76 6.00 -0.21
C MET A 170 -17.19 5.94 0.37
N GLY A 171 -17.61 7.02 1.02
CA GLY A 171 -18.94 7.12 1.62
C GLY A 171 -19.03 6.60 3.05
N ASN A 172 -18.00 5.91 3.56
CA ASN A 172 -17.94 5.49 4.95
C ASN A 172 -17.17 6.51 5.79
N VAL A 173 -17.75 6.92 6.92
CA VAL A 173 -17.06 7.79 7.88
C VAL A 173 -16.18 6.92 8.76
N VAL A 174 -14.87 7.09 8.63
CA VAL A 174 -13.87 6.48 9.49
C VAL A 174 -13.46 7.51 10.53
N ALA A 175 -13.81 7.25 11.79
CA ALA A 175 -13.49 8.14 12.89
C ALA A 175 -12.39 7.51 13.77
N SER A 176 -11.41 8.31 14.12
CA SER A 176 -10.41 7.96 15.13
C SER A 176 -10.72 8.74 16.40
N SER A 177 -10.88 8.06 17.53
CA SER A 177 -11.13 8.66 18.83
C SER A 177 -9.94 8.45 19.76
N GLY A 178 -9.31 9.53 20.14
CA GLY A 178 -8.34 9.56 21.24
C GLY A 178 -7.09 8.73 21.08
N SER A 179 -7.03 7.54 21.63
CA SER A 179 -5.86 6.66 21.62
C SER A 179 -5.75 5.75 20.37
N ASP A 180 -6.87 5.56 19.67
CA ASP A 180 -6.89 4.65 18.54
C ASP A 180 -6.21 5.30 17.33
N SER A 181 -5.30 4.55 16.72
CA SER A 181 -4.63 5.04 15.52
C SER A 181 -5.60 5.09 14.34
N LEU A 182 -5.40 6.05 13.44
CA LEU A 182 -6.15 6.08 12.18
C LEU A 182 -5.99 4.79 11.40
N THR A 183 -4.80 4.23 11.40
CA THR A 183 -4.49 2.93 10.79
C THR A 183 -5.43 1.84 11.27
N GLN A 184 -5.67 1.75 12.59
CA GLN A 184 -6.59 0.76 13.15
C GLN A 184 -8.02 0.99 12.66
N ALA A 185 -8.50 2.24 12.71
CA ALA A 185 -9.85 2.58 12.25
C ALA A 185 -10.05 2.30 10.75
N LEU A 186 -9.01 2.54 9.92
CA LEU A 186 -9.02 2.21 8.50
C LEU A 186 -9.05 0.69 8.26
N LEU A 187 -8.28 -0.09 9.02
CA LEU A 187 -8.28 -1.55 8.94
C LEU A 187 -9.63 -2.14 9.38
N GLU A 188 -10.24 -1.60 10.43
CA GLU A 188 -11.58 -1.99 10.86
C GLU A 188 -12.64 -1.69 9.80
N ASN A 189 -12.59 -0.51 9.18
CA ASN A 189 -13.46 -0.16 8.06
C ASN A 189 -13.28 -1.11 6.87
N LEU A 190 -12.03 -1.44 6.51
CA LEU A 190 -11.73 -2.41 5.46
C LEU A 190 -12.31 -3.79 5.77
N LYS A 191 -12.11 -4.28 6.99
CA LYS A 191 -12.63 -5.58 7.44
C LYS A 191 -14.16 -5.62 7.42
N LYS A 192 -14.80 -4.54 7.84
CA LYS A 192 -16.26 -4.46 7.93
C LYS A 192 -16.94 -4.43 6.56
N HIS A 193 -16.35 -3.75 5.58
CA HIS A 193 -17.06 -3.41 4.33
C HIS A 193 -16.46 -4.03 3.06
N TYR A 194 -15.18 -4.44 3.07
CA TYR A 194 -14.47 -4.78 1.82
C TYR A 194 -13.74 -6.12 1.86
N CYS A 195 -13.35 -6.61 3.03
CA CYS A 195 -12.55 -7.83 3.16
C CYS A 195 -13.21 -8.86 4.05
N SER A 196 -13.05 -10.13 3.73
CA SER A 196 -13.48 -11.25 4.59
C SER A 196 -12.49 -11.50 5.73
N SER A 197 -11.19 -11.26 5.46
CA SER A 197 -10.14 -11.34 6.48
C SER A 197 -9.04 -10.31 6.18
N ILE A 198 -8.39 -9.88 7.24
CA ILE A 198 -7.17 -9.04 7.18
C ILE A 198 -6.09 -9.74 8.00
N THR A 199 -4.90 -9.88 7.40
CA THR A 199 -3.72 -10.40 8.07
C THR A 199 -2.60 -9.36 7.93
N GLY A 200 -2.13 -8.84 9.05
CA GLY A 200 -0.98 -7.92 9.12
C GLY A 200 0.26 -8.68 9.60
N TYR A 201 1.37 -8.49 8.90
CA TYR A 201 2.69 -8.95 9.34
C TYR A 201 3.56 -7.73 9.60
N PHE A 202 4.02 -7.60 10.84
CA PHE A 202 5.04 -6.65 11.21
C PHE A 202 6.40 -7.32 11.12
N LEU A 203 7.25 -6.77 10.25
CA LEU A 203 8.59 -7.29 9.99
C LEU A 203 9.56 -6.50 10.89
N ALA A 204 9.93 -7.07 12.04
CA ALA A 204 10.95 -6.49 12.90
C ALA A 204 12.35 -6.71 12.31
N ASN A 205 13.16 -5.66 12.30
CA ASN A 205 14.58 -5.70 12.00
C ASN A 205 15.37 -6.17 13.24
#